data_f5569a0dcd9b60bfcee9d996a21a20d7
#
_entry.id   f5569a0dcd9b60bfcee9d996a21a20d7
#
_cell.length_a   1.000
_cell.length_b   1.000
_cell.length_c   1.000
_cell.angle_alpha   90.00
_cell.angle_beta   90.00
_cell.angle_gamma   90.00
#
_symmetry.space_group_name_H-M   'P 1'
#
loop_
_entity.id
_entity.type
_entity.pdbx_description
1 polymer ?
#
loop_
_entity_poly.entity_id
_entity_poly.type
_entity_poly.pdbx_seq_one_letter_code
_entity_poly.pdbx_strand_id
1 'polypeptide(L)'
;MNYLITGGAGFIGLNYLEKISLKYLNDNFICFDNLSYASNEKELRNLINQRNNIIFIKGDITNFNDVENVFKNYLIDYVIHFASETHVDRSFYLKDLFYKTNVEGTKILLDFASKYNVKRFHYVSTDEVYGMNELEDNKLFKEEDNLNPTNPYAKSKLDAEILVKKYHQEKNLNITISRSCNNFGKYQNDEKLIPLIIKNALDNKPIYLYGNGLNKREWISVDDNNNAIDYILHNGINGEIYNISSGIEIDNLSITKIILNILNKDNSLIQFTNDRIIHDKRYGIDNSKLEKLGFKLKKYDKNKLINLLKIYIDTKIK
;
A
#
# COMPACT_ATOMS: atom_id res chain seq x y z
N MET A 1 -4.43 -6.39 23.07
CA MET A 1 -3.54 -7.02 22.10
C MET A 1 -2.42 -6.06 21.73
N ASN A 2 -1.25 -6.59 21.29
CA ASN A 2 -0.14 -5.78 20.79
C ASN A 2 0.06 -6.00 19.31
N TYR A 3 -0.04 -4.94 18.52
CA TYR A 3 0.10 -4.94 17.07
C TYR A 3 1.44 -4.32 16.68
N LEU A 4 2.31 -5.06 15.98
CA LEU A 4 3.51 -4.51 15.36
C LEU A 4 3.17 -4.04 13.96
N ILE A 5 3.31 -2.74 13.72
CA ILE A 5 3.02 -2.08 12.45
C ILE A 5 4.34 -1.57 11.88
N THR A 6 4.92 -2.33 10.95
CA THR A 6 6.14 -1.91 10.28
C THR A 6 5.81 -0.98 9.12
N GLY A 7 6.64 0.05 8.89
CA GLY A 7 6.32 1.09 7.92
C GLY A 7 5.15 1.98 8.36
N GLY A 8 4.93 2.08 9.67
CA GLY A 8 3.82 2.83 10.26
C GLY A 8 3.92 4.35 10.15
N ALA A 9 5.07 4.90 9.74
CA ALA A 9 5.24 6.31 9.40
C ALA A 9 5.03 6.58 7.90
N GLY A 10 4.90 5.53 7.08
CA GLY A 10 4.62 5.63 5.64
C GLY A 10 3.15 5.95 5.35
N PHE A 11 2.82 6.19 4.08
CA PHE A 11 1.49 6.60 3.63
C PHE A 11 0.36 5.69 4.14
N ILE A 12 0.37 4.41 3.76
CA ILE A 12 -0.72 3.47 4.09
C ILE A 12 -0.67 3.13 5.59
N GLY A 13 0.54 2.88 6.13
CA GLY A 13 0.74 2.50 7.53
C GLY A 13 0.30 3.57 8.52
N LEU A 14 0.56 4.86 8.25
CA LEU A 14 0.16 5.95 9.13
C LEU A 14 -1.37 6.15 9.14
N ASN A 15 -2.02 6.07 7.98
CA ASN A 15 -3.49 6.07 7.92
C ASN A 15 -4.10 4.85 8.64
N TYR A 16 -3.47 3.69 8.53
CA TYR A 16 -3.88 2.49 9.25
C TYR A 16 -3.76 2.71 10.75
N LEU A 17 -2.60 3.17 11.22
CA LEU A 17 -2.32 3.45 12.63
C LEU A 17 -3.28 4.49 13.22
N GLU A 18 -3.53 5.61 12.51
CA GLU A 18 -4.50 6.64 12.91
C GLU A 18 -5.89 6.04 13.15
N LYS A 19 -6.33 5.16 12.26
CA LYS A 19 -7.65 4.55 12.30
C LYS A 19 -7.80 3.50 13.40
N ILE A 20 -6.88 2.54 13.46
CA ILE A 20 -7.01 1.41 14.39
C ILE A 20 -6.80 1.81 15.83
N SER A 21 -5.95 2.83 16.10
CA SER A 21 -5.75 3.36 17.45
C SER A 21 -7.01 3.99 18.04
N LEU A 22 -7.94 4.44 17.21
CA LEU A 22 -9.28 4.89 17.63
C LEU A 22 -10.28 3.73 17.74
N LYS A 23 -10.13 2.72 16.89
CA LYS A 23 -11.06 1.58 16.84
C LYS A 23 -10.85 0.62 18.02
N TYR A 24 -9.61 0.40 18.40
CA TYR A 24 -9.22 -0.58 19.43
C TYR A 24 -8.53 0.11 20.61
N LEU A 25 -9.29 0.82 21.43
CA LEU A 25 -8.79 1.69 22.51
C LEU A 25 -8.00 0.95 23.60
N ASN A 26 -8.26 -0.35 23.80
CA ASN A 26 -7.60 -1.18 24.81
C ASN A 26 -6.41 -1.98 24.28
N ASP A 27 -6.05 -1.78 23.01
CA ASP A 27 -4.93 -2.45 22.36
C ASP A 27 -3.74 -1.50 22.18
N ASN A 28 -2.53 -2.04 22.09
CA ASN A 28 -1.31 -1.25 21.88
C ASN A 28 -0.81 -1.43 20.46
N PHE A 29 -0.36 -0.34 19.86
CA PHE A 29 0.15 -0.27 18.49
C PHE A 29 1.62 0.14 18.50
N ILE A 30 2.50 -0.79 18.19
CA ILE A 30 3.94 -0.57 18.07
C ILE A 30 4.24 -0.17 16.63
N CYS A 31 4.43 1.13 16.40
CA CYS A 31 4.86 1.68 15.12
C CYS A 31 6.38 1.50 14.98
N PHE A 32 6.81 0.65 14.05
CA PHE A 32 8.22 0.37 13.77
C PHE A 32 8.59 0.88 12.39
N ASP A 33 9.45 1.91 12.33
CA ASP A 33 9.80 2.61 11.08
C ASP A 33 11.21 3.18 11.15
N ASN A 34 11.95 3.15 10.04
CA ASN A 34 13.30 3.71 9.97
C ASN A 34 13.32 5.22 9.65
N LEU A 35 12.14 5.81 9.40
CA LEU A 35 11.96 7.20 8.99
C LEU A 35 12.74 7.54 7.71
N SER A 36 12.54 6.72 6.66
CA SER A 36 13.09 6.97 5.34
C SER A 36 12.48 8.23 4.69
N TYR A 37 12.94 8.58 3.50
CA TYR A 37 12.52 9.78 2.76
C TYR A 37 10.99 9.89 2.53
N ALA A 38 10.28 8.76 2.52
CA ALA A 38 8.83 8.72 2.28
C ALA A 38 7.99 8.74 3.57
N SER A 39 8.63 8.86 4.73
CA SER A 39 7.95 8.87 6.03
C SER A 39 7.32 10.22 6.33
N ASN A 40 6.19 10.18 7.03
CA ASN A 40 5.46 11.35 7.53
C ASN A 40 5.76 11.54 9.04
N GLU A 41 7.03 11.78 9.39
CA GLU A 41 7.47 11.84 10.79
C GLU A 41 6.70 12.87 11.61
N LYS A 42 6.47 14.08 11.06
CA LYS A 42 5.71 15.15 11.74
C LYS A 42 4.30 14.68 12.12
N GLU A 43 3.61 14.07 11.18
CA GLU A 43 2.23 13.62 11.39
C GLU A 43 2.16 12.40 12.34
N LEU A 44 3.15 11.51 12.28
CA LEU A 44 3.30 10.43 13.24
C LEU A 44 3.48 10.99 14.68
N ARG A 45 4.34 11.99 14.86
CA ARG A 45 4.54 12.62 16.19
C ARG A 45 3.27 13.31 16.68
N ASN A 46 2.54 13.99 15.82
CA ASN A 46 1.26 14.60 16.13
C ASN A 46 0.24 13.53 16.60
N LEU A 47 0.20 12.39 15.92
CA LEU A 47 -0.69 11.29 16.24
C LEU A 47 -0.34 10.66 17.61
N ILE A 48 0.94 10.42 17.88
CA ILE A 48 1.42 9.88 19.17
C ILE A 48 1.04 10.79 20.33
N ASN A 49 1.18 12.11 20.16
CA ASN A 49 0.80 13.08 21.18
C ASN A 49 -0.72 13.07 21.50
N GLN A 50 -1.54 12.57 20.60
CA GLN A 50 -2.98 12.49 20.74
C GLN A 50 -3.48 11.11 21.19
N ARG A 51 -2.61 10.09 21.25
CA ARG A 51 -2.98 8.69 21.48
C ARG A 51 -2.02 8.01 22.44
N ASN A 52 -2.55 7.55 23.57
CA ASN A 52 -1.77 6.88 24.62
C ASN A 52 -1.45 5.40 24.29
N ASN A 53 -2.09 4.86 23.25
CA ASN A 53 -1.95 3.46 22.84
C ASN A 53 -1.05 3.24 21.64
N ILE A 54 -0.27 4.26 21.25
CA ILE A 54 0.72 4.17 20.17
C ILE A 54 2.12 4.31 20.77
N ILE A 55 2.99 3.35 20.45
CA ILE A 55 4.40 3.35 20.83
C ILE A 55 5.22 3.44 19.55
N PHE A 56 6.06 4.45 19.40
CA PHE A 56 6.96 4.56 18.26
C PHE A 56 8.35 4.02 18.61
N ILE A 57 8.86 3.16 17.73
CA ILE A 57 10.21 2.62 17.81
C ILE A 57 10.89 2.90 16.45
N LYS A 58 11.93 3.73 16.48
CA LYS A 58 12.77 3.92 15.30
C LYS A 58 13.66 2.69 15.11
N GLY A 59 13.57 2.06 13.94
CA GLY A 59 14.41 0.90 13.60
C GLY A 59 14.18 0.45 12.16
N ASP A 60 15.10 -0.36 11.67
CA ASP A 60 15.11 -0.87 10.30
C ASP A 60 14.80 -2.36 10.28
N ILE A 61 13.84 -2.78 9.46
CA ILE A 61 13.47 -4.20 9.30
C ILE A 61 14.63 -5.05 8.76
N THR A 62 15.62 -4.43 8.10
CA THR A 62 16.82 -5.09 7.60
C THR A 62 17.92 -5.25 8.66
N ASN A 63 17.74 -4.63 9.83
CA ASN A 63 18.64 -4.77 10.96
C ASN A 63 18.10 -5.82 11.93
N PHE A 64 18.79 -6.95 12.01
CA PHE A 64 18.40 -8.06 12.89
C PHE A 64 18.22 -7.62 14.35
N ASN A 65 19.14 -6.80 14.88
CA ASN A 65 19.10 -6.37 16.28
C ASN A 65 17.90 -5.45 16.57
N ASP A 66 17.54 -4.56 15.63
CA ASP A 66 16.39 -3.68 15.79
C ASP A 66 15.10 -4.50 15.89
N VAL A 67 14.94 -5.48 14.99
CA VAL A 67 13.76 -6.37 14.99
C VAL A 67 13.75 -7.25 16.24
N GLU A 68 14.91 -7.84 16.61
CA GLU A 68 15.03 -8.66 17.82
C GLU A 68 14.62 -7.89 19.08
N ASN A 69 15.06 -6.64 19.21
CA ASN A 69 14.75 -5.80 20.35
C ASN A 69 13.23 -5.54 20.50
N VAL A 70 12.53 -5.34 19.38
CA VAL A 70 11.07 -5.18 19.40
C VAL A 70 10.39 -6.45 19.93
N PHE A 71 10.73 -7.61 19.38
CA PHE A 71 10.10 -8.87 19.80
C PHE A 71 10.51 -9.33 21.21
N LYS A 72 11.68 -8.92 21.72
CA LYS A 72 12.11 -9.20 23.10
C LYS A 72 11.35 -8.32 24.13
N ASN A 73 11.07 -7.07 23.78
CA ASN A 73 10.50 -6.10 24.71
C ASN A 73 8.97 -6.06 24.70
N TYR A 74 8.35 -6.57 23.64
CA TYR A 74 6.90 -6.54 23.47
C TYR A 74 6.36 -7.93 23.10
N LEU A 75 5.30 -8.34 23.79
CA LEU A 75 4.53 -9.56 23.42
C LEU A 75 3.68 -9.24 22.20
N ILE A 76 4.21 -9.47 20.99
CA ILE A 76 3.53 -9.15 19.74
C ILE A 76 2.46 -10.23 19.44
N ASP A 77 1.20 -9.81 19.35
CA ASP A 77 0.09 -10.68 18.93
C ASP A 77 -0.07 -10.70 17.40
N TYR A 78 0.01 -9.53 16.76
CA TYR A 78 -0.22 -9.36 15.33
C TYR A 78 0.92 -8.56 14.69
N VAL A 79 1.34 -8.97 13.50
CA VAL A 79 2.25 -8.19 12.66
C VAL A 79 1.51 -7.75 11.42
N ILE A 80 1.49 -6.44 11.14
CA ILE A 80 1.01 -5.85 9.89
C ILE A 80 2.20 -5.22 9.19
N HIS A 81 2.61 -5.83 8.09
CA HIS A 81 3.85 -5.49 7.44
C HIS A 81 3.62 -4.58 6.23
N PHE A 82 3.74 -3.24 6.46
CA PHE A 82 3.69 -2.21 5.41
C PHE A 82 5.08 -1.77 4.94
N ALA A 83 6.14 -1.95 5.75
CA ALA A 83 7.47 -1.47 5.43
C ALA A 83 7.96 -2.04 4.08
N SER A 84 8.26 -1.17 3.12
CA SER A 84 8.66 -1.55 1.77
C SER A 84 9.24 -0.35 1.02
N GLU A 85 10.24 -0.56 0.17
CA GLU A 85 10.57 0.35 -0.92
C GLU A 85 9.51 0.19 -2.02
N THR A 86 8.94 1.31 -2.52
CA THR A 86 7.72 1.26 -3.37
C THR A 86 7.78 2.10 -4.64
N HIS A 87 8.89 2.79 -4.92
CA HIS A 87 8.97 3.67 -6.09
C HIS A 87 9.46 2.91 -7.32
N VAL A 88 8.56 2.63 -8.27
CA VAL A 88 8.85 1.80 -9.45
C VAL A 88 10.08 2.31 -10.21
N ASP A 89 10.14 3.62 -10.56
CA ASP A 89 11.28 4.14 -11.34
C ASP A 89 12.61 4.00 -10.59
N ARG A 90 12.63 4.21 -9.26
CA ARG A 90 13.83 3.99 -8.45
C ARG A 90 14.26 2.53 -8.41
N SER A 91 13.31 1.60 -8.51
CA SER A 91 13.61 0.17 -8.45
C SER A 91 14.52 -0.31 -9.58
N PHE A 92 14.51 0.36 -10.73
CA PHE A 92 15.40 0.02 -11.85
C PHE A 92 16.88 0.35 -11.56
N TYR A 93 17.13 1.37 -10.75
CA TYR A 93 18.47 1.84 -10.41
C TYR A 93 18.98 1.33 -9.06
N LEU A 94 18.08 0.99 -8.14
CA LEU A 94 18.39 0.60 -6.75
C LEU A 94 17.89 -0.81 -6.43
N LYS A 95 18.06 -1.76 -7.33
CA LYS A 95 17.54 -3.15 -7.22
C LYS A 95 17.92 -3.80 -5.89
N ASP A 96 19.18 -3.64 -5.47
CA ASP A 96 19.70 -4.24 -4.24
C ASP A 96 19.01 -3.68 -2.99
N LEU A 97 18.71 -2.37 -2.97
CA LEU A 97 17.95 -1.75 -1.88
C LEU A 97 16.53 -2.33 -1.78
N PHE A 98 15.86 -2.50 -2.94
CA PHE A 98 14.53 -3.09 -2.98
C PHE A 98 14.54 -4.55 -2.52
N TYR A 99 15.52 -5.33 -2.95
CA TYR A 99 15.67 -6.71 -2.51
C TYR A 99 15.97 -6.79 -1.02
N LYS A 100 16.94 -6.02 -0.54
CA LYS A 100 17.30 -5.97 0.87
C LYS A 100 16.12 -5.60 1.77
N THR A 101 15.40 -4.52 1.42
CA THR A 101 14.27 -4.06 2.25
C THR A 101 13.07 -5.00 2.12
N ASN A 102 12.63 -5.29 0.88
CA ASN A 102 11.36 -5.97 0.67
C ASN A 102 11.44 -7.49 0.89
N VAL A 103 12.62 -8.10 0.67
CA VAL A 103 12.80 -9.56 0.77
C VAL A 103 13.54 -9.95 2.04
N GLU A 104 14.76 -9.43 2.25
CA GLU A 104 15.57 -9.80 3.41
C GLU A 104 14.96 -9.25 4.71
N GLY A 105 14.48 -7.99 4.70
CA GLY A 105 13.77 -7.40 5.83
C GLY A 105 12.50 -8.18 6.20
N THR A 106 11.71 -8.58 5.19
CA THR A 106 10.55 -9.45 5.40
C THR A 106 10.96 -10.79 6.02
N LYS A 107 12.06 -11.39 5.54
CA LYS A 107 12.56 -12.66 6.09
C LYS A 107 12.91 -12.53 7.57
N ILE A 108 13.61 -11.47 7.99
CA ILE A 108 13.96 -11.23 9.39
C ILE A 108 12.69 -11.12 10.24
N LEU A 109 11.68 -10.37 9.79
CA LEU A 109 10.40 -10.26 10.50
C LEU A 109 9.69 -11.61 10.62
N LEU A 110 9.69 -12.44 9.58
CA LEU A 110 9.09 -13.78 9.57
C LEU A 110 9.82 -14.73 10.53
N ASP A 111 11.16 -14.67 10.61
CA ASP A 111 11.96 -15.44 11.55
C ASP A 111 11.50 -15.16 12.99
N PHE A 112 11.37 -13.88 13.37
CA PHE A 112 10.93 -13.49 14.70
C PHE A 112 9.43 -13.76 14.92
N ALA A 113 8.57 -13.49 13.96
CA ALA A 113 7.14 -13.78 14.06
C ALA A 113 6.89 -15.27 14.31
N SER A 114 7.64 -16.14 13.62
CA SER A 114 7.57 -17.59 13.84
C SER A 114 8.16 -17.99 15.20
N LYS A 115 9.34 -17.46 15.57
CA LYS A 115 10.01 -17.76 16.86
C LYS A 115 9.15 -17.38 18.07
N TYR A 116 8.43 -16.26 17.98
CA TYR A 116 7.59 -15.73 19.07
C TYR A 116 6.12 -16.12 18.95
N ASN A 117 5.77 -16.99 17.99
CA ASN A 117 4.41 -17.53 17.80
C ASN A 117 3.34 -16.43 17.73
N VAL A 118 3.53 -15.40 16.90
CA VAL A 118 2.51 -14.37 16.70
C VAL A 118 1.19 -15.00 16.23
N LYS A 119 0.05 -14.44 16.65
CA LYS A 119 -1.28 -14.94 16.30
C LYS A 119 -1.54 -14.86 14.80
N ARG A 120 -1.02 -13.80 14.13
CA ARG A 120 -1.06 -13.65 12.68
C ARG A 120 -0.02 -12.66 12.18
N PHE A 121 0.54 -12.98 11.02
CA PHE A 121 1.38 -12.09 10.21
C PHE A 121 0.61 -11.72 8.94
N HIS A 122 0.25 -10.44 8.79
CA HIS A 122 -0.39 -9.92 7.58
C HIS A 122 0.65 -9.21 6.71
N TYR A 123 0.82 -9.68 5.48
CA TYR A 123 1.71 -9.08 4.49
C TYR A 123 0.93 -8.22 3.51
N VAL A 124 1.29 -6.94 3.40
CA VAL A 124 0.68 -6.01 2.43
C VAL A 124 1.49 -6.03 1.15
N SER A 125 0.90 -6.59 0.09
CA SER A 125 1.46 -6.71 -1.25
C SER A 125 0.79 -5.73 -2.23
N THR A 126 0.89 -5.98 -3.52
CA THR A 126 0.43 -5.13 -4.61
C THR A 126 -0.15 -5.98 -5.75
N ASP A 127 -1.07 -5.41 -6.52
CA ASP A 127 -1.59 -5.99 -7.76
C ASP A 127 -0.53 -6.09 -8.87
N GLU A 128 0.54 -5.31 -8.79
CA GLU A 128 1.65 -5.35 -9.76
C GLU A 128 2.35 -6.71 -9.85
N VAL A 129 2.18 -7.60 -8.85
CA VAL A 129 2.74 -8.97 -8.88
C VAL A 129 2.12 -9.84 -9.98
N TYR A 130 0.90 -9.53 -10.42
CA TYR A 130 0.25 -10.24 -11.53
C TYR A 130 0.88 -9.96 -12.89
N GLY A 131 1.56 -8.81 -13.02
CA GLY A 131 1.96 -8.27 -14.29
C GLY A 131 0.82 -7.47 -14.95
N MET A 132 0.91 -7.22 -16.25
CA MET A 132 -0.04 -6.37 -16.95
C MET A 132 -1.01 -7.15 -17.83
N ASN A 133 -2.20 -6.59 -18.02
CA ASN A 133 -3.14 -6.93 -19.09
C ASN A 133 -3.05 -5.91 -20.23
N GLU A 134 -3.51 -6.28 -21.43
CA GLU A 134 -3.72 -5.33 -22.53
C GLU A 134 -4.90 -4.40 -22.20
N LEU A 135 -4.91 -3.21 -22.85
CA LEU A 135 -5.94 -2.18 -22.56
C LEU A 135 -7.36 -2.64 -22.92
N GLU A 136 -7.48 -3.46 -23.95
CA GLU A 136 -8.74 -3.98 -24.50
C GLU A 136 -9.19 -5.27 -23.80
N ASP A 137 -8.34 -5.87 -22.97
CA ASP A 137 -8.68 -7.09 -22.23
C ASP A 137 -9.64 -6.75 -21.09
N ASN A 138 -10.70 -7.53 -20.95
CA ASN A 138 -11.66 -7.41 -19.86
C ASN A 138 -11.34 -8.35 -18.67
N LYS A 139 -10.23 -9.11 -18.76
CA LYS A 139 -9.83 -10.03 -17.70
C LYS A 139 -9.49 -9.24 -16.42
N LEU A 140 -10.02 -9.71 -15.30
CA LEU A 140 -9.59 -9.30 -13.96
C LEU A 140 -8.78 -10.44 -13.34
N PHE A 141 -7.60 -10.12 -12.78
CA PHE A 141 -6.77 -11.12 -12.11
C PHE A 141 -7.39 -11.57 -10.80
N LYS A 142 -7.41 -12.88 -10.60
CA LYS A 142 -7.81 -13.53 -9.35
C LYS A 142 -6.59 -14.01 -8.59
N GLU A 143 -6.75 -14.32 -7.32
CA GLU A 143 -5.66 -14.68 -6.42
C GLU A 143 -4.91 -15.97 -6.86
N GLU A 144 -5.57 -16.86 -7.59
CA GLU A 144 -5.01 -18.08 -8.16
C GLU A 144 -4.32 -17.93 -9.52
N ASP A 145 -4.45 -16.76 -10.17
CA ASP A 145 -3.82 -16.52 -11.48
C ASP A 145 -2.28 -16.51 -11.38
N ASN A 146 -1.63 -16.80 -12.51
CA ASN A 146 -0.18 -16.77 -12.63
C ASN A 146 0.38 -15.38 -12.37
N LEU A 147 1.52 -15.32 -11.70
CA LEU A 147 2.21 -14.09 -11.36
C LEU A 147 3.37 -13.84 -12.33
N ASN A 148 3.41 -12.64 -12.92
CA ASN A 148 4.41 -12.27 -13.92
C ASN A 148 4.84 -10.80 -13.76
N PRO A 149 5.50 -10.42 -12.64
CA PRO A 149 5.89 -9.04 -12.38
C PRO A 149 6.82 -8.50 -13.44
N THR A 150 6.59 -7.28 -13.88
CA THR A 150 7.28 -6.64 -15.02
C THR A 150 8.42 -5.73 -14.61
N ASN A 151 8.46 -5.31 -13.34
CA ASN A 151 9.44 -4.36 -12.82
C ASN A 151 10.11 -4.89 -11.53
N PRO A 152 11.30 -4.35 -11.16
CA PRO A 152 12.05 -4.85 -9.99
C PRO A 152 11.31 -4.68 -8.65
N TYR A 153 10.47 -3.64 -8.50
CA TYR A 153 9.63 -3.47 -7.31
C TYR A 153 8.63 -4.62 -7.19
N ALA A 154 7.82 -4.84 -8.23
CA ALA A 154 6.82 -5.90 -8.25
C ALA A 154 7.47 -7.29 -8.05
N LYS A 155 8.66 -7.52 -8.66
CA LYS A 155 9.43 -8.73 -8.44
C LYS A 155 9.83 -8.92 -6.99
N SER A 156 10.35 -7.88 -6.32
CA SER A 156 10.72 -7.94 -4.90
C SER A 156 9.51 -8.21 -3.99
N LYS A 157 8.33 -7.66 -4.33
CA LYS A 157 7.08 -7.94 -3.61
C LYS A 157 6.65 -9.39 -3.77
N LEU A 158 6.75 -9.94 -4.98
CA LEU A 158 6.47 -11.36 -5.24
C LEU A 158 7.44 -12.27 -4.49
N ASP A 159 8.74 -11.99 -4.52
CA ASP A 159 9.74 -12.79 -3.81
C ASP A 159 9.47 -12.82 -2.30
N ALA A 160 9.02 -11.71 -1.73
CA ALA A 160 8.58 -11.65 -0.34
C ALA A 160 7.27 -12.46 -0.08
N GLU A 161 6.28 -12.41 -0.99
CA GLU A 161 5.08 -13.26 -0.87
C GLU A 161 5.44 -14.76 -0.85
N ILE A 162 6.40 -15.17 -1.68
CA ILE A 162 6.89 -16.56 -1.72
C ILE A 162 7.48 -16.94 -0.35
N LEU A 163 8.27 -16.05 0.28
CA LEU A 163 8.79 -16.27 1.62
C LEU A 163 7.66 -16.39 2.65
N VAL A 164 6.68 -15.48 2.63
CA VAL A 164 5.53 -15.52 3.56
C VAL A 164 4.79 -16.85 3.46
N LYS A 165 4.51 -17.32 2.24
CA LYS A 165 3.88 -18.62 2.00
C LYS A 165 4.74 -19.79 2.48
N LYS A 166 6.06 -19.73 2.26
CA LYS A 166 6.99 -20.74 2.73
C LYS A 166 6.97 -20.88 4.26
N TYR A 167 6.94 -19.76 5.01
CA TYR A 167 6.84 -19.80 6.47
C TYR A 167 5.51 -20.37 6.95
N HIS A 168 4.43 -20.11 6.23
CA HIS A 168 3.16 -20.78 6.50
C HIS A 168 3.28 -22.30 6.35
N GLN A 169 3.83 -22.78 5.22
CA GLN A 169 3.92 -24.21 4.90
C GLN A 169 4.91 -24.97 5.80
N GLU A 170 6.09 -24.38 6.05
CA GLU A 170 7.20 -25.07 6.74
C GLU A 170 7.22 -24.82 8.26
N LYS A 171 6.72 -23.67 8.72
CA LYS A 171 6.74 -23.26 10.13
C LYS A 171 5.36 -23.14 10.75
N ASN A 172 4.31 -23.44 9.98
CA ASN A 172 2.91 -23.32 10.41
C ASN A 172 2.54 -21.91 10.92
N LEU A 173 3.24 -20.88 10.42
CA LEU A 173 2.93 -19.50 10.77
C LEU A 173 1.55 -19.13 10.22
N ASN A 174 0.69 -18.56 11.05
CA ASN A 174 -0.60 -18.05 10.58
C ASN A 174 -0.38 -16.76 9.78
N ILE A 175 -0.66 -16.80 8.49
CA ILE A 175 -0.45 -15.66 7.60
C ILE A 175 -1.71 -15.29 6.83
N THR A 176 -1.78 -14.04 6.40
CA THR A 176 -2.65 -13.59 5.32
C THR A 176 -1.88 -12.59 4.45
N ILE A 177 -2.25 -12.49 3.18
CA ILE A 177 -1.65 -11.54 2.22
C ILE A 177 -2.77 -10.73 1.59
N SER A 178 -2.56 -9.41 1.42
CA SER A 178 -3.42 -8.56 0.61
C SER A 178 -2.67 -8.06 -0.63
N ARG A 179 -3.32 -8.10 -1.80
CA ARG A 179 -2.86 -7.46 -3.03
C ARG A 179 -3.80 -6.33 -3.37
N SER A 180 -3.33 -5.10 -3.20
CA SER A 180 -4.16 -3.91 -3.37
C SER A 180 -3.88 -3.22 -4.69
N CYS A 181 -4.93 -2.67 -5.32
CA CYS A 181 -4.80 -1.72 -6.41
C CYS A 181 -4.21 -0.38 -5.93
N ASN A 182 -4.05 0.60 -6.83
CA ASN A 182 -3.43 1.89 -6.49
C ASN A 182 -4.20 2.65 -5.41
N ASN A 183 -3.53 2.98 -4.32
CA ASN A 183 -4.07 3.75 -3.22
C ASN A 183 -3.90 5.25 -3.43
N PHE A 184 -4.85 6.06 -2.95
CA PHE A 184 -4.71 7.50 -2.82
C PHE A 184 -5.31 8.00 -1.50
N GLY A 185 -4.82 9.15 -1.01
CA GLY A 185 -5.36 9.77 0.19
C GLY A 185 -4.36 10.55 1.02
N LYS A 186 -4.78 10.93 2.23
CA LYS A 186 -4.00 11.68 3.22
C LYS A 186 -2.63 11.04 3.45
N TYR A 187 -1.59 11.83 3.65
CA TYR A 187 -0.21 11.39 3.87
C TYR A 187 0.50 10.76 2.66
N GLN A 188 -0.12 10.69 1.49
CA GLN A 188 0.54 10.17 0.31
C GLN A 188 1.67 11.11 -0.15
N ASN A 189 2.84 10.53 -0.46
CA ASN A 189 4.02 11.26 -0.91
C ASN A 189 3.75 11.96 -2.26
N ASP A 190 4.22 13.19 -2.39
CA ASP A 190 4.00 14.06 -3.55
C ASP A 190 4.66 13.57 -4.85
N GLU A 191 5.50 12.53 -4.80
CA GLU A 191 6.07 11.89 -5.99
C GLU A 191 5.06 10.97 -6.73
N LYS A 192 3.96 10.58 -6.08
CA LYS A 192 2.95 9.71 -6.68
C LYS A 192 1.98 10.51 -7.54
N LEU A 193 1.36 9.86 -8.54
CA LEU A 193 0.60 10.53 -9.61
C LEU A 193 -0.46 11.52 -9.09
N ILE A 194 -1.40 11.07 -8.27
CA ILE A 194 -2.51 11.93 -7.80
C ILE A 194 -2.00 13.12 -6.98
N PRO A 195 -1.17 12.95 -5.92
CA PRO A 195 -0.67 14.11 -5.18
C PRO A 195 0.24 15.03 -6.03
N LEU A 196 1.01 14.48 -6.98
CA LEU A 196 1.81 15.29 -7.91
C LEU A 196 0.94 16.16 -8.81
N ILE A 197 -0.15 15.62 -9.35
CA ILE A 197 -1.12 16.37 -10.15
C ILE A 197 -1.70 17.51 -9.31
N ILE A 198 -2.17 17.21 -8.09
CA ILE A 198 -2.76 18.21 -7.19
C ILE A 198 -1.77 19.34 -6.92
N LYS A 199 -0.54 18.99 -6.52
CA LYS A 199 0.53 19.96 -6.22
C LYS A 199 0.84 20.85 -7.42
N ASN A 200 1.09 20.24 -8.58
CA ASN A 200 1.42 21.01 -9.78
C ASN A 200 0.26 21.89 -10.25
N ALA A 201 -0.98 21.40 -10.16
CA ALA A 201 -2.16 22.17 -10.49
C ALA A 201 -2.35 23.38 -9.56
N LEU A 202 -2.16 23.22 -8.25
CA LEU A 202 -2.22 24.31 -7.28
C LEU A 202 -1.15 25.38 -7.56
N ASP A 203 0.06 24.96 -7.92
CA ASP A 203 1.19 25.81 -8.26
C ASP A 203 1.12 26.40 -9.69
N ASN A 204 0.11 26.06 -10.49
CA ASN A 204 0.00 26.36 -11.94
C ASN A 204 1.24 25.89 -12.73
N LYS A 205 1.82 24.73 -12.36
CA LYS A 205 2.96 24.11 -13.04
C LYS A 205 2.51 23.04 -14.02
N PRO A 206 3.33 22.72 -15.04
CA PRO A 206 3.04 21.62 -15.96
C PRO A 206 2.88 20.28 -15.24
N ILE A 207 1.92 19.49 -15.74
CA ILE A 207 1.65 18.12 -15.29
C ILE A 207 2.07 17.17 -16.41
N TYR A 208 3.19 16.47 -16.19
CA TYR A 208 3.74 15.56 -17.20
C TYR A 208 3.12 14.18 -17.09
N LEU A 209 2.52 13.72 -18.19
CA LEU A 209 2.01 12.36 -18.34
C LEU A 209 2.91 11.56 -19.29
N TYR A 210 3.24 10.34 -18.92
CA TYR A 210 4.01 9.42 -19.75
C TYR A 210 3.21 8.97 -20.97
N GLY A 211 3.86 8.90 -22.13
CA GLY A 211 3.26 8.45 -23.39
C GLY A 211 2.04 9.29 -23.76
N ASN A 212 0.92 8.64 -24.00
CA ASN A 212 -0.37 9.29 -24.30
C ASN A 212 -1.31 9.41 -23.07
N GLY A 213 -0.88 8.95 -21.90
CA GLY A 213 -1.66 8.97 -20.67
C GLY A 213 -2.81 7.97 -20.59
N LEU A 214 -2.91 6.99 -21.52
CA LEU A 214 -4.02 6.04 -21.60
C LEU A 214 -3.84 4.77 -20.76
N ASN A 215 -2.72 4.64 -20.03
CA ASN A 215 -2.53 3.53 -19.10
C ASN A 215 -3.60 3.58 -18.01
N LYS A 216 -4.31 2.46 -17.82
CA LYS A 216 -5.42 2.34 -16.87
C LYS A 216 -4.94 1.88 -15.51
N ARG A 217 -5.52 2.44 -14.46
CA ARG A 217 -5.30 2.03 -13.06
C ARG A 217 -6.63 1.98 -12.33
N GLU A 218 -6.73 1.07 -11.38
CA GLU A 218 -7.76 1.16 -10.36
C GLU A 218 -7.30 2.07 -9.24
N TRP A 219 -8.22 2.86 -8.70
CA TRP A 219 -7.92 3.80 -7.62
C TRP A 219 -8.83 3.55 -6.42
N ILE A 220 -8.23 3.23 -5.27
CA ILE A 220 -8.93 3.03 -4.01
C ILE A 220 -8.48 4.07 -2.97
N SER A 221 -9.41 4.58 -2.16
CA SER A 221 -9.03 5.41 -1.03
C SER A 221 -8.25 4.59 -0.01
N VAL A 222 -7.23 5.18 0.60
CA VAL A 222 -6.44 4.53 1.65
C VAL A 222 -7.31 4.08 2.83
N ASP A 223 -8.42 4.79 3.09
CA ASP A 223 -9.38 4.42 4.14
C ASP A 223 -10.12 3.12 3.84
N ASP A 224 -10.60 2.95 2.60
CA ASP A 224 -11.29 1.72 2.19
C ASP A 224 -10.31 0.55 2.11
N ASN A 225 -9.09 0.78 1.63
CA ASN A 225 -8.02 -0.21 1.63
C ASN A 225 -7.69 -0.67 3.06
N ASN A 226 -7.51 0.27 3.99
CA ASN A 226 -7.17 -0.04 5.38
C ASN A 226 -8.32 -0.74 6.12
N ASN A 227 -9.58 -0.45 5.76
CA ASN A 227 -10.72 -1.22 6.25
C ASN A 227 -10.67 -2.68 5.80
N ALA A 228 -10.28 -2.92 4.53
CA ALA A 228 -10.14 -4.27 4.00
C ALA A 228 -8.97 -5.01 4.66
N ILE A 229 -7.82 -4.36 4.84
CA ILE A 229 -6.66 -4.94 5.55
C ILE A 229 -7.02 -5.33 6.97
N ASP A 230 -7.68 -4.44 7.73
CA ASP A 230 -8.10 -4.73 9.10
C ASP A 230 -9.13 -5.89 9.16
N TYR A 231 -10.04 -5.94 8.20
CA TYR A 231 -10.98 -7.06 8.09
C TYR A 231 -10.28 -8.37 7.78
N ILE A 232 -9.34 -8.41 6.85
CA ILE A 232 -8.55 -9.58 6.49
C ILE A 232 -7.70 -10.04 7.67
N LEU A 233 -7.08 -9.11 8.41
CA LEU A 233 -6.28 -9.42 9.59
C LEU A 233 -7.06 -10.26 10.61
N HIS A 234 -8.34 -9.92 10.84
CA HIS A 234 -9.15 -10.56 11.88
C HIS A 234 -9.99 -11.75 11.39
N ASN A 235 -10.42 -11.73 10.12
CA ASN A 235 -11.38 -12.70 9.57
C ASN A 235 -10.79 -13.57 8.44
N GLY A 236 -9.62 -13.20 7.90
CA GLY A 236 -9.00 -13.92 6.80
C GLY A 236 -8.67 -15.38 7.17
N ILE A 237 -8.81 -16.26 6.20
CA ILE A 237 -8.45 -17.67 6.36
C ILE A 237 -6.92 -17.79 6.34
N ASN A 238 -6.37 -18.58 7.26
CA ASN A 238 -4.93 -18.80 7.36
C ASN A 238 -4.34 -19.35 6.05
N GLY A 239 -3.25 -18.75 5.58
CA GLY A 239 -2.57 -19.11 4.33
C GLY A 239 -3.12 -18.42 3.09
N GLU A 240 -4.24 -17.68 3.20
CA GLU A 240 -4.95 -17.14 2.05
C GLU A 240 -4.50 -15.74 1.64
N ILE A 241 -4.68 -15.48 0.33
CA ILE A 241 -4.44 -14.19 -0.32
C ILE A 241 -5.78 -13.57 -0.67
N TYR A 242 -5.86 -12.24 -0.59
CA TYR A 242 -7.06 -11.46 -0.92
C TYR A 242 -6.71 -10.26 -1.77
N ASN A 243 -7.36 -10.11 -2.92
CA ASN A 243 -7.33 -8.90 -3.71
C ASN A 243 -8.18 -7.81 -3.06
N ILE A 244 -7.70 -6.56 -3.11
CA ILE A 244 -8.43 -5.38 -2.66
C ILE A 244 -8.56 -4.42 -3.83
N SER A 245 -9.74 -4.36 -4.42
CA SER A 245 -10.07 -3.60 -5.64
C SER A 245 -11.22 -2.63 -5.39
N SER A 246 -11.15 -1.44 -5.98
CA SER A 246 -12.27 -0.49 -6.02
C SER A 246 -13.31 -0.87 -7.07
N GLY A 247 -12.91 -1.66 -8.07
CA GLY A 247 -13.71 -2.04 -9.23
C GLY A 247 -13.92 -0.93 -10.25
N ILE A 248 -13.17 0.19 -10.17
CA ILE A 248 -13.20 1.26 -11.17
C ILE A 248 -11.82 1.50 -11.76
N GLU A 249 -11.69 1.29 -13.06
CA GLU A 249 -10.48 1.57 -13.82
C GLU A 249 -10.61 2.92 -14.54
N ILE A 250 -9.59 3.76 -14.40
CA ILE A 250 -9.52 5.06 -15.07
C ILE A 250 -8.10 5.26 -15.61
N ASP A 251 -7.99 5.77 -16.84
CA ASP A 251 -6.70 6.13 -17.41
C ASP A 251 -6.11 7.41 -16.76
N ASN A 252 -4.78 7.54 -16.87
CA ASN A 252 -4.04 8.62 -16.23
C ASN A 252 -4.46 10.01 -16.74
N LEU A 253 -4.82 10.13 -18.01
CA LEU A 253 -5.30 11.39 -18.59
C LEU A 253 -6.66 11.77 -18.02
N SER A 254 -7.57 10.81 -17.93
CA SER A 254 -8.92 11.04 -17.40
C SER A 254 -8.91 11.41 -15.91
N ILE A 255 -8.11 10.72 -15.06
CA ILE A 255 -7.99 11.09 -13.64
C ILE A 255 -7.36 12.48 -13.48
N THR A 256 -6.39 12.85 -14.34
CA THR A 256 -5.79 14.20 -14.35
C THR A 256 -6.84 15.27 -14.66
N LYS A 257 -7.65 15.07 -15.71
CA LYS A 257 -8.73 16.00 -16.07
C LYS A 257 -9.79 16.14 -14.96
N ILE A 258 -10.12 15.04 -14.28
CA ILE A 258 -11.04 15.07 -13.12
C ILE A 258 -10.46 15.95 -12.02
N ILE A 259 -9.19 15.80 -11.68
CA ILE A 259 -8.53 16.59 -10.61
C ILE A 259 -8.46 18.07 -11.02
N LEU A 260 -8.06 18.38 -12.26
CA LEU A 260 -8.02 19.75 -12.78
C LEU A 260 -9.41 20.43 -12.72
N ASN A 261 -10.45 19.69 -13.10
CA ASN A 261 -11.82 20.20 -13.02
C ASN A 261 -12.26 20.48 -11.56
N ILE A 262 -11.91 19.60 -10.61
CA ILE A 262 -12.18 19.83 -9.17
C ILE A 262 -11.48 21.10 -8.67
N LEU A 263 -10.25 21.36 -9.14
CA LEU A 263 -9.43 22.51 -8.76
C LEU A 263 -9.72 23.79 -9.58
N ASN A 264 -10.66 23.75 -10.52
CA ASN A 264 -10.94 24.83 -11.48
C ASN A 264 -9.69 25.28 -12.24
N LYS A 265 -8.86 24.32 -12.71
CA LYS A 265 -7.65 24.56 -13.47
C LYS A 265 -7.81 24.15 -14.93
N ASP A 266 -7.06 24.82 -15.81
CA ASP A 266 -7.12 24.59 -17.25
C ASP A 266 -6.34 23.32 -17.65
N ASN A 267 -6.85 22.61 -18.66
CA ASN A 267 -6.22 21.42 -19.21
C ASN A 267 -4.90 21.71 -19.95
N SER A 268 -4.56 22.97 -20.26
CA SER A 268 -3.28 23.38 -20.84
C SER A 268 -2.08 23.07 -19.92
N LEU A 269 -2.33 22.82 -18.64
CA LEU A 269 -1.30 22.34 -17.72
C LEU A 269 -0.83 20.91 -18.05
N ILE A 270 -1.61 20.12 -18.79
CA ILE A 270 -1.23 18.74 -19.17
C ILE A 270 -0.19 18.79 -20.29
N GLN A 271 0.93 18.14 -20.07
CA GLN A 271 1.98 17.95 -21.06
C GLN A 271 2.32 16.46 -21.17
N PHE A 272 2.63 15.98 -22.37
CA PHE A 272 3.03 14.60 -22.59
C PHE A 272 4.56 14.52 -22.67
N THR A 273 5.13 13.45 -22.11
CA THR A 273 6.56 13.16 -22.15
C THR A 273 6.81 11.76 -22.71
N ASN A 274 8.07 11.44 -22.98
CA ASN A 274 8.43 10.09 -23.41
C ASN A 274 7.92 9.05 -22.42
N ASP A 275 7.47 7.92 -22.97
CA ASP A 275 6.99 6.81 -22.15
C ASP A 275 8.15 6.13 -21.41
N ARG A 276 7.81 5.42 -20.33
CA ARG A 276 8.75 4.56 -19.61
C ARG A 276 9.23 3.42 -20.51
N ILE A 277 10.45 2.94 -20.28
CA ILE A 277 11.00 1.78 -21.01
C ILE A 277 10.10 0.56 -20.80
N ILE A 278 9.60 0.38 -19.57
CA ILE A 278 8.60 -0.63 -19.22
C ILE A 278 7.47 0.12 -18.51
N HIS A 279 6.30 0.15 -19.14
CA HIS A 279 5.13 0.82 -18.61
C HIS A 279 3.91 -0.09 -18.73
N ASP A 280 3.51 -0.67 -17.63
CA ASP A 280 2.35 -1.55 -17.59
C ASP A 280 1.08 -0.82 -18.02
N LYS A 281 0.34 -1.42 -18.94
CA LYS A 281 -0.81 -0.80 -19.59
C LYS A 281 -2.02 -0.78 -18.67
N ARG A 282 -2.29 -1.90 -17.99
CA ARG A 282 -3.49 -2.08 -17.17
C ARG A 282 -3.24 -3.10 -16.07
N TYR A 283 -3.81 -2.83 -14.89
CA TYR A 283 -3.97 -3.79 -13.79
C TYR A 283 -5.46 -3.82 -13.41
N GLY A 284 -6.13 -4.94 -13.64
CA GLY A 284 -7.49 -5.12 -13.18
C GLY A 284 -7.55 -6.35 -12.30
N ILE A 285 -8.03 -6.24 -11.06
CA ILE A 285 -8.10 -7.35 -10.12
C ILE A 285 -9.52 -7.60 -9.63
N ASP A 286 -9.86 -8.86 -9.41
CA ASP A 286 -11.15 -9.33 -8.92
C ASP A 286 -11.09 -9.45 -7.39
N ASN A 287 -12.05 -8.85 -6.66
CA ASN A 287 -12.14 -8.91 -5.20
C ASN A 287 -13.26 -9.84 -4.69
N SER A 288 -13.82 -10.68 -5.55
CA SER A 288 -14.94 -11.56 -5.19
C SER A 288 -14.62 -12.53 -4.03
N LYS A 289 -13.36 -12.91 -3.86
CA LYS A 289 -12.92 -13.73 -2.74
C LYS A 289 -13.04 -12.98 -1.41
N LEU A 290 -12.65 -11.72 -1.37
CA LEU A 290 -12.79 -10.87 -0.18
C LEU A 290 -14.27 -10.60 0.13
N GLU A 291 -15.12 -10.43 -0.90
CA GLU A 291 -16.57 -10.28 -0.74
C GLU A 291 -17.20 -11.57 -0.18
N LYS A 292 -16.79 -12.75 -0.65
CA LYS A 292 -17.24 -14.06 -0.11
C LYS A 292 -16.80 -14.27 1.33
N LEU A 293 -15.65 -13.70 1.75
CA LEU A 293 -15.22 -13.72 3.15
C LEU A 293 -16.16 -12.87 4.04
N GLY A 294 -16.97 -11.99 3.44
CA GLY A 294 -17.97 -11.15 4.13
C GLY A 294 -17.64 -9.65 4.15
N PHE A 295 -16.49 -9.22 3.61
CA PHE A 295 -16.16 -7.81 3.51
C PHE A 295 -16.89 -7.17 2.33
N LYS A 296 -17.73 -6.18 2.63
CA LYS A 296 -18.51 -5.48 1.60
C LYS A 296 -17.89 -4.12 1.28
N LEU A 297 -17.00 -4.10 0.32
CA LEU A 297 -16.56 -2.84 -0.29
C LEU A 297 -17.60 -2.41 -1.33
N LYS A 298 -18.30 -1.30 -1.08
CA LYS A 298 -19.18 -0.75 -2.11
C LYS A 298 -18.34 -0.37 -3.33
N LYS A 299 -18.59 -1.07 -4.45
CA LYS A 299 -17.92 -0.81 -5.73
C LYS A 299 -17.95 0.68 -6.07
N TYR A 300 -16.85 1.22 -6.55
CA TYR A 300 -16.79 2.62 -6.94
C TYR A 300 -17.50 2.84 -8.26
N ASP A 301 -18.21 3.94 -8.33
CA ASP A 301 -18.57 4.61 -9.56
C ASP A 301 -17.77 5.92 -9.68
N LYS A 302 -17.91 6.59 -10.82
CA LYS A 302 -17.22 7.85 -11.08
C LYS A 302 -17.57 8.94 -10.04
N ASN A 303 -18.80 8.99 -9.56
CA ASN A 303 -19.24 9.98 -8.58
C ASN A 303 -18.60 9.72 -7.21
N LYS A 304 -18.54 8.46 -6.76
CA LYS A 304 -17.85 8.09 -5.52
C LYS A 304 -16.37 8.46 -5.59
N LEU A 305 -15.69 8.14 -6.70
CA LEU A 305 -14.28 8.49 -6.87
C LEU A 305 -14.07 10.02 -6.84
N ILE A 306 -14.89 10.80 -7.56
CA ILE A 306 -14.81 12.27 -7.55
C ILE A 306 -15.00 12.82 -6.14
N ASN A 307 -15.97 12.30 -5.38
CA ASN A 307 -16.21 12.76 -4.01
C ASN A 307 -15.03 12.45 -3.08
N LEU A 308 -14.43 11.26 -3.19
CA LEU A 308 -13.24 10.89 -2.40
C LEU A 308 -12.03 11.75 -2.80
N LEU A 309 -11.85 12.07 -4.09
CA LEU A 309 -10.80 12.98 -4.55
C LEU A 309 -11.00 14.41 -4.00
N LYS A 310 -12.24 14.93 -3.97
CA LYS A 310 -12.53 16.22 -3.35
C LYS A 310 -12.13 16.25 -1.89
N ILE A 311 -12.55 15.24 -1.11
CA ILE A 311 -12.18 15.11 0.31
C ILE A 311 -10.65 15.10 0.47
N TYR A 312 -9.93 14.35 -0.38
CA TYR A 312 -8.48 14.30 -0.32
C TYR A 312 -7.83 15.64 -0.67
N ILE A 313 -8.30 16.29 -1.74
CA ILE A 313 -7.82 17.63 -2.17
C ILE A 313 -8.01 18.65 -1.05
N ASP A 314 -9.15 18.65 -0.37
CA ASP A 314 -9.40 19.55 0.77
C ASP A 314 -8.39 19.38 1.91
N THR A 315 -7.84 18.17 2.10
CA THR A 315 -6.76 17.92 3.09
C THR A 315 -5.40 18.45 2.65
N LYS A 316 -5.19 18.70 1.36
CA LYS A 316 -3.92 19.25 0.81
C LYS A 316 -3.93 20.78 0.73
N ILE A 317 -5.10 21.40 0.72
CA ILE A 317 -5.25 22.86 0.62
C ILE A 317 -5.22 23.53 2.01
N LYS A 318 -5.62 22.82 3.05
CA LYS A 318 -5.55 23.24 4.45
C LYS A 318 -4.13 23.11 5.01
#